data_9e16d1bbaf97e179eb5c57f860b05779
#
_entry.id   9e16d1bbaf97e179eb5c57f860b05779
#
_cell.length_a   1.000
_cell.length_b   1.000
_cell.length_c   1.000
_cell.angle_alpha   90.00
_cell.angle_beta   90.00
_cell.angle_gamma   90.00
#
_symmetry.space_group_name_H-M   'P 1'
#
loop_
_entity.id
_entity.type
_entity.pdbx_description
1 polymer ?
#
loop_
_entity_poly.entity_id
_entity_poly.type
_entity_poly.pdbx_seq_one_letter_code
_entity_poly.pdbx_strand_id
1 'polypeptide(L)'
;MKYTFMENFKEKDPEFYDFYSHFIGEEVINDTTLDDKSRYLSITAVLLGTKSHDLFEDMLDDLLKYLTADEIQEVLYQAVAYLGIGMVYPFLIIMNKYVDKPLKSASTTNRDNRIELGNEKQCELFGEHMRGFQTSGPEEERH
;
A
#
# COMPACT_ATOMS: atom_id res chain seq x y z
N MET A 1 12.15 9.49 -14.65
CA MET A 1 12.10 8.04 -14.37
C MET A 1 11.23 7.39 -15.43
N LYS A 2 11.62 6.22 -15.94
CA LYS A 2 10.87 5.53 -16.97
C LYS A 2 10.15 4.35 -16.34
N TYR A 3 8.83 4.36 -16.38
CA TYR A 3 8.04 3.23 -15.90
C TYR A 3 8.05 2.10 -16.93
N THR A 4 8.54 0.93 -16.55
CA THR A 4 8.68 -0.22 -17.43
C THR A 4 7.33 -0.70 -17.98
N PHE A 5 6.25 -0.61 -17.21
CA PHE A 5 4.91 -1.02 -17.65
C PHE A 5 4.38 -0.20 -18.85
N MET A 6 4.83 1.04 -19.01
CA MET A 6 4.40 1.88 -20.13
C MET A 6 5.03 1.50 -21.47
N GLU A 7 6.14 0.75 -21.48
CA GLU A 7 6.79 0.32 -22.72
C GLU A 7 5.85 -0.49 -23.64
N ASN A 8 4.89 -1.19 -23.08
CA ASN A 8 3.90 -1.95 -23.83
C ASN A 8 3.00 -1.06 -24.73
N PHE A 9 2.87 0.24 -24.42
CA PHE A 9 2.07 1.19 -25.19
C PHE A 9 2.86 1.90 -26.28
N LYS A 10 4.19 1.94 -26.19
CA LYS A 10 5.06 2.73 -27.03
C LYS A 10 4.87 2.52 -28.54
N GLU A 11 4.63 1.27 -28.95
CA GLU A 11 4.44 0.91 -30.37
C GLU A 11 2.97 0.99 -30.79
N LYS A 12 2.04 0.71 -29.90
CA LYS A 12 0.62 0.58 -30.22
C LYS A 12 -0.16 1.87 -30.01
N ASP A 13 0.27 2.68 -29.06
CA ASP A 13 -0.35 3.96 -28.71
C ASP A 13 0.74 4.97 -28.31
N PRO A 14 1.54 5.44 -29.30
CA PRO A 14 2.67 6.34 -29.04
C PRO A 14 2.23 7.69 -28.47
N GLU A 15 1.05 8.21 -28.84
CA GLU A 15 0.54 9.48 -28.31
C GLU A 15 0.25 9.36 -26.81
N PHE A 16 -0.45 8.31 -26.39
CA PHE A 16 -0.70 8.06 -24.97
C PHE A 16 0.61 7.79 -24.21
N TYR A 17 1.53 7.02 -24.79
CA TYR A 17 2.83 6.76 -24.20
C TYR A 17 3.61 8.05 -23.94
N ASP A 18 3.71 8.93 -24.93
CA ASP A 18 4.46 10.17 -24.82
C ASP A 18 3.82 11.12 -23.79
N PHE A 19 2.50 11.29 -23.85
CA PHE A 19 1.77 12.15 -22.92
C PHE A 19 1.90 11.67 -21.47
N TYR A 20 1.65 10.38 -21.23
CA TYR A 20 1.69 9.81 -19.90
C TYR A 20 3.10 9.75 -19.32
N SER A 21 4.09 9.39 -20.16
CA SER A 21 5.50 9.34 -19.75
C SER A 21 6.04 10.71 -19.38
N HIS A 22 5.64 11.77 -20.11
CA HIS A 22 6.00 13.13 -19.78
C HIS A 22 5.34 13.56 -18.45
N PHE A 23 4.02 13.40 -18.32
CA PHE A 23 3.29 13.81 -17.13
C PHE A 23 3.79 13.09 -15.87
N ILE A 24 3.82 11.77 -15.89
CA ILE A 24 4.23 10.98 -14.70
C ILE A 24 5.75 10.98 -14.53
N GLY A 25 6.50 10.78 -15.61
CA GLY A 25 7.96 10.58 -15.56
C GLY A 25 8.75 11.87 -15.35
N GLU A 26 8.20 13.03 -15.68
CA GLU A 26 8.89 14.31 -15.58
C GLU A 26 8.20 15.27 -14.60
N GLU A 27 6.89 15.46 -14.68
CA GLU A 27 6.19 16.42 -13.82
C GLU A 27 5.93 15.86 -12.43
N VAL A 28 5.25 14.71 -12.33
CA VAL A 28 4.82 14.15 -11.02
C VAL A 28 6.01 13.61 -10.23
N ILE A 29 6.90 12.88 -10.88
CA ILE A 29 8.06 12.27 -10.18
C ILE A 29 9.09 13.30 -9.70
N ASN A 30 9.24 14.40 -10.41
CA ASN A 30 10.17 15.47 -10.02
C ASN A 30 9.58 16.41 -8.97
N ASP A 31 8.32 16.26 -8.59
CA ASP A 31 7.77 16.96 -7.44
C ASP A 31 8.49 16.50 -6.16
N THR A 32 9.14 17.44 -5.47
CA THR A 32 9.94 17.17 -4.26
C THR A 32 9.16 17.29 -2.96
N THR A 33 7.84 17.42 -3.03
CA THR A 33 6.97 17.56 -1.85
C THR A 33 6.98 16.29 -1.00
N LEU A 34 7.08 15.11 -1.64
CA LEU A 34 7.20 13.82 -0.97
C LEU A 34 8.59 13.21 -1.23
N ASP A 35 9.15 12.57 -0.21
CA ASP A 35 10.28 11.67 -0.41
C ASP A 35 9.84 10.43 -1.23
N ASP A 36 10.82 9.77 -1.84
CA ASP A 36 10.54 8.65 -2.74
C ASP A 36 9.77 7.52 -2.04
N LYS A 37 10.13 7.17 -0.81
CA LYS A 37 9.46 6.13 -0.06
C LYS A 37 7.98 6.45 0.17
N SER A 38 7.68 7.65 0.66
CA SER A 38 6.31 8.12 0.90
C SER A 38 5.50 8.15 -0.41
N ARG A 39 6.12 8.58 -1.51
CA ARG A 39 5.51 8.60 -2.84
C ARG A 39 5.12 7.19 -3.29
N TYR A 40 6.02 6.22 -3.21
CA TYR A 40 5.75 4.86 -3.67
C TYR A 40 4.81 4.08 -2.76
N LEU A 41 4.81 4.34 -1.44
CA LEU A 41 3.78 3.85 -0.53
C LEU A 41 2.40 4.40 -0.90
N SER A 42 2.30 5.69 -1.24
CA SER A 42 1.06 6.33 -1.68
C SER A 42 0.57 5.74 -3.01
N ILE A 43 1.45 5.52 -3.98
CA ILE A 43 1.12 4.86 -5.25
C ILE A 43 0.56 3.46 -4.98
N THR A 44 1.20 2.67 -4.12
CA THR A 44 0.72 1.34 -3.73
C THR A 44 -0.68 1.41 -3.13
N ALA A 45 -0.94 2.34 -2.23
CA ALA A 45 -2.25 2.54 -1.61
C ALA A 45 -3.33 2.97 -2.64
N VAL A 46 -2.97 3.82 -3.61
CA VAL A 46 -3.88 4.22 -4.70
C VAL A 46 -4.23 3.03 -5.59
N LEU A 47 -3.25 2.22 -6.00
CA LEU A 47 -3.49 1.02 -6.80
C LEU A 47 -4.45 0.05 -6.11
N LEU A 48 -4.31 -0.12 -4.79
CA LEU A 48 -5.25 -0.90 -3.97
C LEU A 48 -6.65 -0.28 -3.96
N GLY A 49 -6.77 1.01 -3.66
CA GLY A 49 -8.04 1.72 -3.59
C GLY A 49 -8.81 1.72 -4.92
N THR A 50 -8.08 1.77 -6.03
CA THR A 50 -8.65 1.71 -7.40
C THR A 50 -8.82 0.29 -7.94
N LYS A 51 -8.45 -0.75 -7.17
CA LYS A 51 -8.54 -2.17 -7.54
C LYS A 51 -7.69 -2.55 -8.77
N SER A 52 -6.62 -1.82 -9.00
CA SER A 52 -5.77 -1.93 -10.17
C SER A 52 -4.69 -3.00 -9.98
N HIS A 53 -5.10 -4.26 -9.75
CA HIS A 53 -4.15 -5.35 -9.47
C HIS A 53 -3.25 -5.68 -10.67
N ASP A 54 -3.74 -5.58 -11.91
CA ASP A 54 -2.92 -5.81 -13.11
C ASP A 54 -1.83 -4.73 -13.22
N LEU A 55 -2.20 -3.45 -13.03
CA LEU A 55 -1.23 -2.36 -13.01
C LEU A 55 -0.25 -2.47 -11.84
N PHE A 56 -0.69 -2.96 -10.68
CA PHE A 56 0.18 -3.25 -9.56
C PHE A 56 1.22 -4.32 -9.92
N GLU A 57 0.82 -5.40 -10.59
CA GLU A 57 1.74 -6.45 -11.05
C GLU A 57 2.78 -5.87 -12.03
N ASP A 58 2.36 -5.08 -13.00
CA ASP A 58 3.23 -4.42 -13.98
C ASP A 58 4.19 -3.41 -13.33
N MET A 59 3.79 -2.74 -12.27
CA MET A 59 4.61 -1.75 -11.55
C MET A 59 5.48 -2.35 -10.44
N LEU A 60 5.34 -3.62 -10.12
CA LEU A 60 5.95 -4.19 -8.91
C LEU A 60 7.48 -4.09 -8.92
N ASP A 61 8.13 -4.28 -10.07
CA ASP A 61 9.57 -4.09 -10.22
C ASP A 61 10.01 -2.65 -9.97
N ASP A 62 9.18 -1.67 -10.33
CA ASP A 62 9.45 -0.26 -10.07
C ASP A 62 9.22 0.08 -8.59
N LEU A 63 8.19 -0.46 -7.96
CA LEU A 63 7.93 -0.31 -6.52
C LEU A 63 9.08 -0.87 -5.68
N LEU A 64 9.58 -2.05 -6.03
CA LEU A 64 10.67 -2.73 -5.32
C LEU A 64 12.05 -2.04 -5.43
N LYS A 65 12.20 -1.02 -6.28
CA LYS A 65 13.39 -0.16 -6.28
C LYS A 65 13.43 0.81 -5.11
N TYR A 66 12.28 1.14 -4.54
CA TYR A 66 12.10 2.16 -3.49
C TYR A 66 11.52 1.61 -2.19
N LEU A 67 10.82 0.48 -2.28
CA LEU A 67 10.18 -0.18 -1.15
C LEU A 67 10.74 -1.60 -0.99
N THR A 68 10.76 -2.08 0.23
CA THR A 68 10.96 -3.50 0.49
C THR A 68 9.66 -4.27 0.27
N ALA A 69 9.77 -5.58 0.01
CA ALA A 69 8.60 -6.45 -0.09
C ALA A 69 7.78 -6.46 1.21
N ASP A 70 8.44 -6.36 2.38
CA ASP A 70 7.78 -6.28 3.68
C ASP A 70 6.93 -5.00 3.81
N GLU A 71 7.43 -3.85 3.32
CA GLU A 71 6.68 -2.59 3.33
C GLU A 71 5.46 -2.62 2.42
N ILE A 72 5.60 -3.17 1.22
CA ILE A 72 4.46 -3.37 0.31
C ILE A 72 3.44 -4.30 0.96
N GLN A 73 3.88 -5.41 1.54
CA GLN A 73 3.01 -6.37 2.20
C GLN A 73 2.25 -5.74 3.39
N GLU A 74 2.89 -4.86 4.13
CA GLU A 74 2.26 -4.14 5.24
C GLU A 74 1.13 -3.23 4.75
N VAL A 75 1.32 -2.51 3.63
CA VAL A 75 0.25 -1.71 3.01
C VAL A 75 -0.95 -2.61 2.64
N LEU A 76 -0.69 -3.81 2.08
CA LEU A 76 -1.74 -4.76 1.75
C LEU A 76 -2.50 -5.22 3.00
N TYR A 77 -1.80 -5.54 4.09
CA TYR A 77 -2.44 -5.98 5.34
C TYR A 77 -3.30 -4.90 5.95
N GLN A 78 -2.82 -3.67 6.02
CA GLN A 78 -3.58 -2.54 6.54
C GLN A 78 -4.82 -2.24 5.69
N ALA A 79 -4.72 -2.38 4.38
CA ALA A 79 -5.84 -2.17 3.47
C ALA A 79 -7.01 -3.16 3.68
N VAL A 80 -6.75 -4.35 4.25
CA VAL A 80 -7.81 -5.35 4.52
C VAL A 80 -8.91 -4.80 5.43
N ALA A 81 -8.55 -3.97 6.42
CA ALA A 81 -9.51 -3.36 7.34
C ALA A 81 -10.48 -2.38 6.65
N TYR A 82 -10.04 -1.75 5.57
CA TYR A 82 -10.80 -0.72 4.84
C TYR A 82 -11.52 -1.27 3.60
N LEU A 83 -10.85 -2.13 2.86
CA LEU A 83 -11.32 -2.64 1.57
C LEU A 83 -11.94 -4.04 1.67
N GLY A 84 -11.64 -4.77 2.73
CA GLY A 84 -11.99 -6.18 2.89
C GLY A 84 -11.03 -7.12 2.14
N ILE A 85 -10.90 -8.34 2.66
CA ILE A 85 -9.96 -9.34 2.12
C ILE A 85 -10.21 -9.67 0.65
N GLY A 86 -11.47 -9.68 0.20
CA GLY A 86 -11.81 -10.01 -1.19
C GLY A 86 -11.20 -9.03 -2.21
N MET A 87 -11.07 -7.75 -1.82
CA MET A 87 -10.48 -6.72 -2.67
C MET A 87 -8.94 -6.75 -2.65
N VAL A 88 -8.36 -7.11 -1.53
CA VAL A 88 -6.90 -7.16 -1.34
C VAL A 88 -6.31 -8.49 -1.84
N TYR A 89 -7.10 -9.55 -1.88
CA TYR A 89 -6.63 -10.89 -2.20
C TYR A 89 -5.86 -11.02 -3.52
N PRO A 90 -6.30 -10.41 -4.66
CA PRO A 90 -5.52 -10.46 -5.90
C PRO A 90 -4.10 -9.90 -5.76
N PHE A 91 -3.92 -8.83 -5.00
CA PHE A 91 -2.61 -8.23 -4.73
C PHE A 91 -1.72 -9.15 -3.88
N LEU A 92 -2.30 -9.84 -2.88
CA LEU A 92 -1.59 -10.82 -2.06
C LEU A 92 -1.09 -12.00 -2.93
N ILE A 93 -1.89 -12.45 -3.90
CA ILE A 93 -1.48 -13.51 -4.84
C ILE A 93 -0.32 -13.05 -5.72
N ILE A 94 -0.35 -11.80 -6.19
CA ILE A 94 0.75 -11.21 -6.98
C ILE A 94 2.01 -11.19 -6.13
N MET A 95 1.96 -10.63 -4.91
CA MET A 95 3.12 -10.59 -4.01
C MET A 95 3.71 -11.97 -3.75
N ASN A 96 2.88 -12.99 -3.55
CA ASN A 96 3.34 -14.37 -3.32
C ASN A 96 4.12 -14.97 -4.50
N LYS A 97 3.92 -14.48 -5.73
CA LYS A 97 4.71 -14.91 -6.90
C LYS A 97 6.13 -14.32 -6.89
N TYR A 98 6.29 -13.13 -6.31
CA TYR A 98 7.54 -12.35 -6.32
C TYR A 98 8.41 -12.59 -5.07
N VAL A 99 7.88 -13.25 -4.05
CA VAL A 99 8.58 -13.47 -2.79
C VAL A 99 9.02 -14.92 -2.69
N ASP A 100 10.32 -15.17 -2.89
CA ASP A 100 10.91 -16.52 -2.82
C ASP A 100 11.03 -17.08 -1.39
N LYS A 101 10.91 -16.21 -0.38
CA LYS A 101 11.07 -16.58 1.03
C LYS A 101 9.93 -16.00 1.85
N PRO A 102 9.53 -16.65 2.94
CA PRO A 102 8.58 -16.07 3.87
C PRO A 102 9.02 -14.67 4.29
N LEU A 103 8.12 -13.70 4.14
CA LEU A 103 8.35 -12.34 4.61
C LEU A 103 8.59 -12.38 6.13
N LYS A 104 9.56 -11.62 6.60
CA LYS A 104 9.80 -11.50 8.02
C LYS A 104 8.66 -10.71 8.63
N SER A 105 7.93 -11.32 9.55
CA SER A 105 6.99 -10.56 10.36
C SER A 105 7.75 -9.53 11.18
N ALA A 106 7.57 -8.27 10.83
CA ALA A 106 8.04 -7.16 11.66
C ALA A 106 7.03 -6.81 12.76
N SER A 107 5.96 -7.59 12.89
CA SER A 107 4.91 -7.34 13.87
C SER A 107 5.44 -7.44 15.29
N THR A 108 5.31 -6.35 16.04
CA THR A 108 5.54 -6.30 17.49
C THR A 108 4.29 -6.74 18.27
N THR A 109 3.20 -7.04 17.57
CA THR A 109 1.92 -7.44 18.16
C THR A 109 1.69 -8.94 18.02
N ASN A 110 1.01 -9.50 19.00
CA ASN A 110 0.54 -10.87 19.02
C ASN A 110 -0.94 -10.93 19.45
N ARG A 111 -1.48 -12.13 19.57
CA ARG A 111 -2.90 -12.31 19.90
C ARG A 111 -3.29 -11.70 21.25
N ASP A 112 -2.37 -11.66 22.20
CA ASP A 112 -2.64 -11.25 23.57
C ASP A 112 -2.54 -9.74 23.78
N ASN A 113 -1.62 -9.06 23.04
CA ASN A 113 -1.34 -7.64 23.22
C ASN A 113 -1.87 -6.73 22.09
N ARG A 114 -2.40 -7.29 20.99
CA ARG A 114 -2.77 -6.53 19.78
C ARG A 114 -3.85 -5.46 20.04
N ILE A 115 -4.77 -5.72 20.97
CA ILE A 115 -5.89 -4.80 21.27
C ILE A 115 -5.33 -3.58 22.00
N GLU A 116 -4.55 -3.81 23.05
CA GLU A 116 -3.93 -2.76 23.85
C GLU A 116 -3.02 -1.88 22.99
N LEU A 117 -2.06 -2.50 22.29
CA LEU A 117 -1.13 -1.77 21.41
C LEU A 117 -1.86 -1.09 20.24
N GLY A 118 -2.92 -1.69 19.70
CA GLY A 118 -3.73 -1.07 18.67
C GLY A 118 -4.45 0.18 19.16
N ASN A 119 -5.03 0.14 20.38
CA ASN A 119 -5.67 1.30 21.01
C ASN A 119 -4.67 2.41 21.29
N GLU A 120 -3.48 2.07 21.80
CA GLU A 120 -2.41 3.05 22.02
C GLU A 120 -1.99 3.72 20.70
N LYS A 121 -1.81 2.92 19.64
CA LYS A 121 -1.44 3.46 18.33
C LYS A 121 -2.55 4.32 17.72
N GLN A 122 -3.80 3.95 17.93
CA GLN A 122 -4.95 4.75 17.49
C GLN A 122 -5.00 6.10 18.21
N CYS A 123 -4.76 6.13 19.52
CA CYS A 123 -4.67 7.38 20.30
C CYS A 123 -3.50 8.23 19.85
N GLU A 124 -2.34 7.63 19.58
CA GLU A 124 -1.17 8.33 19.08
C GLU A 124 -1.43 9.04 17.74
N LEU A 125 -2.12 8.36 16.81
CA LEU A 125 -2.36 8.87 15.46
C LEU A 125 -3.52 9.87 15.37
N PHE A 126 -4.58 9.63 16.13
CA PHE A 126 -5.83 10.39 16.00
C PHE A 126 -6.20 11.21 17.24
N GLY A 127 -5.48 11.03 18.35
CA GLY A 127 -5.68 11.76 19.59
C GLY A 127 -6.36 10.93 20.69
N GLU A 128 -6.23 11.40 21.94
CA GLU A 128 -6.69 10.70 23.15
C GLU A 128 -8.22 10.41 23.18
N HIS A 129 -9.01 11.17 22.43
CA HIS A 129 -10.45 10.93 22.33
C HIS A 129 -10.78 9.56 21.72
N MET A 130 -9.84 8.93 21.00
CA MET A 130 -10.00 7.59 20.46
C MET A 130 -9.92 6.48 21.53
N ARG A 131 -9.45 6.78 22.73
CA ARG A 131 -9.31 5.79 23.82
C ARG A 131 -10.66 5.18 24.23
N GLY A 132 -11.77 5.90 24.06
CA GLY A 132 -13.12 5.42 24.32
C GLY A 132 -13.70 4.48 23.25
N PHE A 133 -13.10 4.39 22.08
CA PHE A 133 -13.57 3.54 20.97
C PHE A 133 -12.98 2.13 21.02
N GLN A 134 -13.01 1.50 22.22
CA GLN A 134 -12.50 0.14 22.38
C GLN A 134 -13.52 -0.89 21.92
N THR A 135 -13.12 -1.77 21.03
CA THR A 135 -13.95 -2.89 20.55
C THR A 135 -14.09 -4.00 21.61
N SER A 136 -13.29 -3.97 22.67
CA SER A 136 -13.23 -4.96 23.74
C SER A 136 -13.79 -4.48 25.07
N GLY A 137 -14.33 -3.26 25.14
CA GLY A 137 -14.98 -2.71 26.34
C GLY A 137 -16.30 -3.42 26.68
N PRO A 138 -16.92 -3.14 27.87
CA PRO A 138 -18.23 -3.58 28.19
C PRO A 138 -19.23 -3.28 27.08
N GLU A 139 -20.26 -4.08 26.92
CA GLU A 139 -21.25 -3.98 25.83
C GLU A 139 -21.90 -2.58 25.75
N GLU A 140 -21.97 -1.88 26.89
CA GLU A 140 -22.49 -0.52 27.03
C GLU A 140 -21.57 0.57 26.44
N GLU A 141 -20.28 0.27 26.20
CA GLU A 141 -19.29 1.17 25.64
C GLU A 141 -18.95 0.88 24.16
N ARG A 142 -19.63 -0.12 23.57
CA ARG A 142 -19.46 -0.49 22.14
C ARG A 142 -20.45 0.30 21.30
N HIS A 143 -20.00 1.39 20.72
CA HIS A 143 -20.77 2.17 19.76
C HIS A 143 -20.17 2.09 18.37
#